data_5fbbeac6dd61b7ecd834a683ccaaa973
#
_entry.id   5fbbeac6dd61b7ecd834a683ccaaa973
#
_cell.length_a   1.000
_cell.length_b   1.000
_cell.length_c   1.000
_cell.angle_alpha   90.00
_cell.angle_beta   90.00
_cell.angle_gamma   90.00
#
_symmetry.space_group_name_H-M   'P 1'
#
loop_
_entity.id
_entity.type
_entity.pdbx_description
1 polymer ?
#
loop_
_entity_poly.entity_id
_entity_poly.type
_entity_poly.pdbx_seq_one_letter_code
_entity_poly.pdbx_strand_id
1 'polypeptide(L)'
;MISELHRQQSILLYAKTRSIPDRIVNLVQRQVRPIVRGKARAAVEFGAKISVSVRNGFAFLHRISWDPYSEGEDLIPQAKKYKHEHGCYPERICADRIYITTKNRNFCTRNNIRLSGKRLGRPPKDPEINAAHKQQLSADQRRRNEVEGVFGSGKRKYSLRLIMARLTKGAETSISMGFLVMCAEKILRLLRLFFVTIFAWFYSWQWPGSSWVVLRNICLLETVKSPVTA
;
A
#
# COMPACT_ATOMS: atom_id res chain seq x y z
N MET A 1 -10.98 1.08 33.71
CA MET A 1 -9.88 1.51 32.81
C MET A 1 -8.68 2.05 33.59
N ILE A 2 -8.85 3.07 34.46
CA ILE A 2 -7.73 3.62 35.24
C ILE A 2 -7.10 2.56 36.14
N SER A 3 -7.92 1.76 36.83
CA SER A 3 -7.45 0.64 37.67
C SER A 3 -6.66 -0.40 36.88
N GLU A 4 -7.11 -0.71 35.66
CA GLU A 4 -6.40 -1.64 34.78
C GLU A 4 -5.08 -1.05 34.27
N LEU A 5 -5.07 0.23 33.91
CA LEU A 5 -3.83 0.92 33.55
C LEU A 5 -2.84 0.91 34.71
N HIS A 6 -3.30 1.22 35.94
CA HIS A 6 -2.47 1.17 37.14
C HIS A 6 -1.89 -0.24 37.35
N ARG A 7 -2.74 -1.28 37.25
CA ARG A 7 -2.30 -2.68 37.35
C ARG A 7 -1.21 -3.01 36.30
N GLN A 8 -1.41 -2.61 35.06
CA GLN A 8 -0.45 -2.84 33.99
C GLN A 8 0.88 -2.10 34.23
N GLN A 9 0.84 -0.86 34.71
CA GLN A 9 2.04 -0.09 35.03
C GLN A 9 2.78 -0.69 36.23
N SER A 10 2.05 -1.17 37.23
CA SER A 10 2.64 -1.87 38.37
C SER A 10 3.37 -3.15 37.95
N ILE A 11 2.77 -3.95 37.07
CA ILE A 11 3.42 -5.16 36.55
C ILE A 11 4.71 -4.79 35.80
N LEU A 12 4.68 -3.77 34.93
CA LEU A 12 5.87 -3.32 34.18
C LEU A 12 6.99 -2.87 35.11
N LEU A 13 6.64 -2.17 36.21
CA LEU A 13 7.60 -1.65 37.19
C LEU A 13 8.20 -2.78 38.03
N TYR A 14 7.36 -3.61 38.67
CA TYR A 14 7.81 -4.61 39.63
C TYR A 14 8.44 -5.83 38.96
N ALA A 15 7.88 -6.30 37.84
CA ALA A 15 8.44 -7.41 37.08
C ALA A 15 9.60 -7.00 36.18
N LYS A 16 9.93 -5.71 36.09
CA LYS A 16 10.96 -5.15 35.20
C LYS A 16 10.84 -5.62 33.74
N THR A 17 9.60 -5.94 33.32
CA THR A 17 9.31 -6.34 31.94
C THR A 17 9.07 -5.10 31.07
N ARG A 18 9.46 -5.16 29.81
CA ARG A 18 9.24 -4.07 28.84
C ARG A 18 7.93 -4.22 28.07
N SER A 19 7.29 -5.38 28.14
CA SER A 19 6.10 -5.71 27.35
C SER A 19 5.12 -6.54 28.19
N ILE A 20 3.84 -6.22 28.05
CA ILE A 20 2.72 -6.99 28.59
C ILE A 20 1.66 -7.15 27.51
N PRO A 21 0.87 -8.25 27.53
CA PRO A 21 -0.27 -8.42 26.64
C PRO A 21 -1.28 -7.28 26.81
N ASP A 22 -1.98 -6.94 25.75
CA ASP A 22 -3.07 -5.95 25.71
C ASP A 22 -2.75 -4.60 26.36
N ARG A 23 -1.47 -4.18 26.28
CA ARG A 23 -1.02 -2.93 26.89
C ARG A 23 -1.85 -1.73 26.45
N ILE A 24 -2.42 -1.01 27.40
CA ILE A 24 -3.12 0.25 27.18
C ILE A 24 -2.08 1.33 26.93
N VAL A 25 -2.04 1.88 25.71
CA VAL A 25 -1.14 2.97 25.32
C VAL A 25 -1.87 4.27 25.03
N ASN A 26 -3.19 4.22 24.88
CA ASN A 26 -4.06 5.37 24.66
C ASN A 26 -5.36 5.22 25.46
N LEU A 27 -5.69 6.24 26.26
CA LEU A 27 -6.89 6.22 27.10
C LEU A 27 -8.18 6.44 26.32
N VAL A 28 -8.08 7.14 25.20
CA VAL A 28 -9.23 7.50 24.34
C VAL A 28 -9.50 6.41 23.31
N GLN A 29 -8.44 5.89 22.70
CA GLN A 29 -8.49 4.88 21.64
C GLN A 29 -7.92 3.56 22.20
N ARG A 30 -8.75 2.78 22.88
CA ARG A 30 -8.34 1.55 23.56
C ARG A 30 -7.81 0.46 22.64
N GLN A 31 -8.23 0.46 21.38
CA GLN A 31 -7.81 -0.50 20.35
C GLN A 31 -6.38 -0.29 19.88
N VAL A 32 -5.80 0.89 20.10
CA VAL A 32 -4.45 1.20 19.63
C VAL A 32 -3.42 0.35 20.35
N ARG A 33 -2.54 -0.29 19.59
CA ARG A 33 -1.44 -1.12 20.10
C ARG A 33 -0.10 -0.60 19.59
N PRO A 34 1.00 -0.84 20.31
CA PRO A 34 2.33 -0.54 19.83
C PRO A 34 2.74 -1.51 18.72
N ILE A 35 3.24 -0.98 17.61
CA ILE A 35 3.78 -1.75 16.49
C ILE A 35 5.29 -1.53 16.45
N VAL A 36 6.06 -2.56 16.75
CA VAL A 36 7.52 -2.49 16.69
C VAL A 36 7.96 -2.52 15.24
N ARG A 37 8.64 -1.48 14.79
CA ARG A 37 9.12 -1.32 13.39
C ARG A 37 10.63 -1.47 13.22
N GLY A 38 11.39 -1.36 14.29
CA GLY A 38 12.86 -1.44 14.25
C GLY A 38 13.56 -0.35 13.42
N LYS A 39 12.87 0.77 13.12
CA LYS A 39 13.46 1.90 12.39
C LYS A 39 14.22 2.83 13.34
N ALA A 40 15.36 3.37 12.89
CA ALA A 40 16.21 4.23 13.70
C ALA A 40 15.50 5.48 14.26
N ARG A 41 14.55 6.08 13.52
CA ARG A 41 13.82 7.28 13.93
C ARG A 41 12.57 7.02 14.77
N ALA A 42 11.94 5.86 14.61
CA ALA A 42 10.73 5.48 15.33
C ALA A 42 10.73 3.97 15.53
N ALA A 43 11.23 3.53 16.68
CA ALA A 43 11.28 2.11 17.04
C ALA A 43 9.87 1.51 17.16
N VAL A 44 8.89 2.32 17.58
CA VAL A 44 7.49 1.92 17.82
C VAL A 44 6.56 2.92 17.12
N GLU A 45 5.62 2.41 16.36
CA GLU A 45 4.49 3.17 15.80
C GLU A 45 3.21 2.72 16.51
N PHE A 46 2.20 3.59 16.52
CA PHE A 46 0.91 3.33 17.16
C PHE A 46 -0.20 3.40 16.12
N GLY A 47 -1.10 2.44 16.09
CA GLY A 47 -2.21 2.44 15.16
C GLY A 47 -2.62 1.05 14.68
N ALA A 48 -3.45 1.02 13.63
CA ALA A 48 -3.82 -0.21 12.97
C ALA A 48 -2.76 -0.65 11.95
N LYS A 49 -2.52 -1.95 11.85
CA LYS A 49 -1.88 -2.57 10.68
C LYS A 49 -2.90 -2.72 9.59
N ILE A 50 -2.57 -2.24 8.39
CA ILE A 50 -3.43 -2.37 7.22
C ILE A 50 -2.73 -3.14 6.12
N SER A 51 -3.45 -4.06 5.51
CA SER A 51 -2.99 -4.86 4.36
C SER A 51 -3.68 -4.34 3.10
N VAL A 52 -2.87 -3.90 2.15
CA VAL A 52 -3.32 -3.22 0.93
C VAL A 52 -2.67 -3.84 -0.29
N SER A 53 -3.42 -4.01 -1.38
CA SER A 53 -2.86 -4.25 -2.70
C SER A 53 -3.14 -3.09 -3.63
N VAL A 54 -2.24 -2.86 -4.58
CA VAL A 54 -2.42 -1.85 -5.63
C VAL A 54 -2.48 -2.56 -6.97
N ARG A 55 -3.54 -2.30 -7.74
CA ARG A 55 -3.78 -2.87 -9.07
C ARG A 55 -4.18 -1.75 -10.02
N ASN A 56 -3.41 -1.53 -11.05
CA ASN A 56 -3.65 -0.44 -12.02
C ASN A 56 -3.82 0.94 -11.38
N GLY A 57 -3.08 1.18 -10.27
CA GLY A 57 -3.15 2.41 -9.50
C GLY A 57 -4.37 2.54 -8.57
N PHE A 58 -5.23 1.51 -8.47
CA PHE A 58 -6.30 1.43 -7.48
C PHE A 58 -5.82 0.72 -6.22
N ALA A 59 -6.15 1.28 -5.06
CA ALA A 59 -5.77 0.74 -3.76
C ALA A 59 -6.92 -0.08 -3.15
N PHE A 60 -6.69 -1.36 -2.95
CA PHE A 60 -7.66 -2.28 -2.35
C PHE A 60 -7.24 -2.61 -0.93
N LEU A 61 -8.08 -2.24 0.03
CA LEU A 61 -7.92 -2.58 1.43
C LEU A 61 -8.41 -4.03 1.67
N HIS A 62 -7.55 -4.88 2.22
CA HIS A 62 -7.88 -6.29 2.48
C HIS A 62 -8.11 -6.59 3.94
N ARG A 63 -7.28 -6.00 4.81
CA ARG A 63 -7.34 -6.27 6.25
C ARG A 63 -6.97 -5.03 7.04
N ILE A 64 -7.70 -4.83 8.14
CA ILE A 64 -7.35 -3.89 9.21
C ILE A 64 -7.16 -4.74 10.46
N SER A 65 -6.06 -4.58 11.16
CA SER A 65 -5.82 -5.26 12.44
C SER A 65 -5.23 -4.28 13.44
N TRP A 66 -5.74 -4.31 14.65
CA TRP A 66 -5.20 -3.55 15.78
C TRP A 66 -4.13 -4.36 16.52
N ASP A 67 -4.14 -5.67 16.36
CA ASP A 67 -3.16 -6.57 16.95
C ASP A 67 -1.96 -6.80 16.01
N PRO A 68 -0.77 -6.99 16.56
CA PRO A 68 0.40 -7.32 15.79
C PRO A 68 0.23 -8.70 15.12
N TYR A 69 0.47 -8.78 13.82
CA TYR A 69 0.47 -10.02 13.06
C TYR A 69 1.58 -10.01 12.00
N SER A 70 1.90 -11.19 11.46
CA SER A 70 2.86 -11.32 10.37
C SER A 70 2.21 -10.93 9.04
N GLU A 71 2.61 -9.80 8.45
CA GLU A 71 2.08 -9.32 7.17
C GLU A 71 2.30 -10.33 6.03
N GLY A 72 3.35 -11.16 6.12
CA GLY A 72 3.63 -12.21 5.13
C GLY A 72 2.50 -13.24 4.98
N GLU A 73 1.60 -13.38 5.96
CA GLU A 73 0.47 -14.29 5.90
C GLU A 73 -0.63 -13.81 4.94
N ASP A 74 -0.70 -12.51 4.67
CA ASP A 74 -1.76 -11.92 3.85
C ASP A 74 -1.61 -12.17 2.34
N LEU A 75 -0.42 -12.58 1.85
CA LEU A 75 -0.18 -12.77 0.42
C LEU A 75 -1.09 -13.85 -0.19
N ILE A 76 -1.18 -15.01 0.45
CA ILE A 76 -1.99 -16.13 -0.08
C ILE A 76 -3.48 -15.80 -0.09
N PRO A 77 -4.09 -15.27 0.99
CA PRO A 77 -5.48 -14.81 0.97
C PRO A 77 -5.75 -13.75 -0.12
N GLN A 78 -4.87 -12.78 -0.31
CA GLN A 78 -5.01 -11.76 -1.35
C GLN A 78 -4.95 -12.36 -2.75
N ALA A 79 -4.02 -13.28 -3.01
CA ALA A 79 -3.91 -13.97 -4.29
C ALA A 79 -5.15 -14.84 -4.60
N LYS A 80 -5.70 -15.51 -3.58
CA LYS A 80 -6.95 -16.29 -3.72
C LYS A 80 -8.15 -15.37 -3.98
N LYS A 81 -8.23 -14.23 -3.29
CA LYS A 81 -9.27 -13.23 -3.54
C LYS A 81 -9.19 -12.70 -4.97
N TYR A 82 -7.99 -12.40 -5.45
CA TYR A 82 -7.77 -11.99 -6.84
C TYR A 82 -8.30 -13.06 -7.82
N LYS A 83 -7.97 -14.33 -7.58
CA LYS A 83 -8.48 -15.44 -8.42
C LYS A 83 -10.00 -15.51 -8.40
N HIS A 84 -10.64 -15.33 -7.24
CA HIS A 84 -12.10 -15.34 -7.13
C HIS A 84 -12.75 -14.19 -7.93
N GLU A 85 -12.12 -12.99 -7.91
CA GLU A 85 -12.63 -11.81 -8.60
C GLU A 85 -12.40 -11.86 -10.13
N HIS A 86 -11.30 -12.49 -10.59
CA HIS A 86 -10.84 -12.42 -11.99
C HIS A 86 -10.80 -13.77 -12.71
N GLY A 87 -11.16 -14.87 -12.03
CA GLY A 87 -11.12 -16.22 -12.59
C GLY A 87 -9.73 -16.86 -12.65
N CYS A 88 -8.65 -16.08 -12.59
CA CYS A 88 -7.26 -16.55 -12.68
C CYS A 88 -6.38 -15.92 -11.60
N TYR A 89 -5.24 -16.56 -11.32
CA TYR A 89 -4.21 -15.96 -10.47
C TYR A 89 -3.49 -14.81 -11.19
N PRO A 90 -2.96 -13.81 -10.44
CA PRO A 90 -2.15 -12.77 -11.05
C PRO A 90 -0.86 -13.36 -11.62
N GLU A 91 -0.44 -12.90 -12.79
CA GLU A 91 0.83 -13.29 -13.41
C GLU A 91 2.04 -12.96 -12.49
N ARG A 92 1.93 -11.84 -11.78
CA ARG A 92 3.02 -11.30 -10.96
C ARG A 92 2.51 -10.68 -9.67
N ILE A 93 3.28 -10.89 -8.58
CA ILE A 93 3.09 -10.20 -7.30
C ILE A 93 4.39 -9.48 -6.96
N CYS A 94 4.32 -8.15 -6.83
CA CYS A 94 5.41 -7.31 -6.36
C CYS A 94 5.16 -6.97 -4.89
N ALA A 95 5.91 -7.58 -3.98
CA ALA A 95 5.72 -7.45 -2.55
C ALA A 95 7.02 -7.09 -1.83
N ASP A 96 6.92 -6.56 -0.61
CA ASP A 96 8.08 -6.28 0.22
C ASP A 96 8.72 -7.59 0.73
N ARG A 97 9.95 -7.47 1.21
CA ARG A 97 10.75 -8.61 1.69
C ARG A 97 10.04 -9.44 2.75
N ILE A 98 9.21 -8.83 3.59
CA ILE A 98 8.46 -9.52 4.64
C ILE A 98 7.47 -10.56 4.09
N TYR A 99 6.98 -10.38 2.87
CA TYR A 99 6.06 -11.32 2.20
C TYR A 99 6.81 -12.49 1.51
N ILE A 100 8.14 -12.43 1.38
CA ILE A 100 8.92 -13.41 0.64
C ILE A 100 9.33 -14.55 1.57
N THR A 101 8.34 -15.26 2.10
CA THR A 101 8.53 -16.47 2.92
C THR A 101 8.61 -17.71 2.05
N THR A 102 9.19 -18.81 2.56
CA THR A 102 9.22 -20.10 1.87
C THR A 102 7.80 -20.58 1.51
N LYS A 103 6.85 -20.43 2.42
CA LYS A 103 5.45 -20.78 2.21
C LYS A 103 4.84 -20.03 1.01
N ASN A 104 5.05 -18.71 0.95
CA ASN A 104 4.55 -17.88 -0.12
C ASN A 104 5.23 -18.17 -1.46
N ARG A 105 6.54 -18.42 -1.47
CA ARG A 105 7.27 -18.84 -2.67
C ARG A 105 6.72 -20.14 -3.24
N ASN A 106 6.56 -21.16 -2.39
CA ASN A 106 6.02 -22.46 -2.81
C ASN A 106 4.60 -22.33 -3.37
N PHE A 107 3.75 -21.50 -2.73
CA PHE A 107 2.42 -21.22 -3.24
C PHE A 107 2.46 -20.54 -4.62
N CYS A 108 3.30 -19.52 -4.78
CA CYS A 108 3.44 -18.79 -6.04
C CYS A 108 3.98 -19.72 -7.15
N THR A 109 4.98 -20.52 -6.88
CA THR A 109 5.55 -21.47 -7.85
C THR A 109 4.49 -22.51 -8.31
N ARG A 110 3.73 -23.08 -7.37
CA ARG A 110 2.66 -24.05 -7.70
C ARG A 110 1.53 -23.47 -8.56
N ASN A 111 1.30 -22.17 -8.49
CA ASN A 111 0.22 -21.49 -9.22
C ASN A 111 0.74 -20.63 -10.39
N ASN A 112 1.99 -20.82 -10.82
CA ASN A 112 2.64 -20.06 -11.89
C ASN A 112 2.63 -18.53 -11.68
N ILE A 113 2.68 -18.09 -10.41
CA ILE A 113 2.72 -16.69 -10.04
C ILE A 113 4.18 -16.26 -9.89
N ARG A 114 4.61 -15.24 -10.61
CA ARG A 114 5.92 -14.67 -10.44
C ARG A 114 5.95 -13.77 -9.20
N LEU A 115 6.58 -14.22 -8.12
CA LEU A 115 6.83 -13.40 -6.93
C LEU A 115 8.11 -12.59 -7.10
N SER A 116 8.02 -11.25 -6.96
CA SER A 116 9.19 -10.37 -7.02
C SER A 116 10.14 -10.62 -5.84
N GLY A 117 11.44 -10.50 -6.08
CA GLY A 117 12.46 -10.60 -5.04
C GLY A 117 13.70 -11.35 -5.48
N LYS A 118 14.69 -11.36 -4.60
CA LYS A 118 15.96 -12.08 -4.88
C LYS A 118 15.69 -13.58 -5.00
N ARG A 119 16.33 -14.20 -5.98
CA ARG A 119 16.36 -15.66 -6.10
C ARG A 119 17.07 -16.26 -4.88
N LEU A 120 16.65 -17.46 -4.50
CA LEU A 120 17.38 -18.27 -3.49
C LEU A 120 18.55 -18.96 -4.16
N GLY A 121 19.63 -19.14 -3.40
CA GLY A 121 20.82 -19.85 -3.84
C GLY A 121 21.87 -18.94 -4.49
N ARG A 122 22.91 -19.57 -5.07
CA ARG A 122 24.01 -18.89 -5.74
C ARG A 122 23.53 -18.23 -7.05
N PRO A 123 23.97 -17.00 -7.36
CA PRO A 123 23.66 -16.36 -8.63
C PRO A 123 24.14 -17.22 -9.82
N PRO A 124 23.42 -17.21 -10.94
CA PRO A 124 23.89 -17.84 -12.17
C PRO A 124 25.27 -17.30 -12.56
N LYS A 125 26.10 -18.16 -13.13
CA LYS A 125 27.44 -17.74 -13.62
C LYS A 125 27.35 -16.88 -14.90
N ASP A 126 26.26 -17.01 -15.64
CA ASP A 126 26.02 -16.30 -16.89
C ASP A 126 25.73 -14.81 -16.63
N PRO A 127 26.53 -13.87 -17.18
CA PRO A 127 26.39 -12.46 -16.99
C PRO A 127 25.11 -11.89 -17.63
N GLU A 128 24.64 -12.46 -18.75
CA GLU A 128 23.41 -12.00 -19.42
C GLU A 128 22.17 -12.32 -18.58
N ILE A 129 22.08 -13.52 -18.03
CA ILE A 129 21.01 -13.94 -17.11
C ILE A 129 20.98 -13.04 -15.87
N ASN A 130 22.16 -12.69 -15.35
CA ASN A 130 22.27 -11.80 -14.20
C ASN A 130 21.83 -10.36 -14.53
N ALA A 131 22.20 -9.86 -15.70
CA ALA A 131 21.80 -8.52 -16.17
C ALA A 131 20.26 -8.44 -16.36
N ALA A 132 19.67 -9.43 -17.03
CA ALA A 132 18.22 -9.50 -17.23
C ALA A 132 17.47 -9.59 -15.87
N HIS A 133 17.97 -10.38 -14.93
CA HIS A 133 17.41 -10.49 -13.59
C HIS A 133 17.49 -9.16 -12.83
N LYS A 134 18.62 -8.45 -12.91
CA LYS A 134 18.79 -7.13 -12.29
C LYS A 134 17.81 -6.10 -12.86
N GLN A 135 17.62 -6.10 -14.17
CA GLN A 135 16.65 -5.22 -14.84
C GLN A 135 15.22 -5.52 -14.37
N GLN A 136 14.86 -6.79 -14.27
CA GLN A 136 13.56 -7.21 -13.76
C GLN A 136 13.34 -6.78 -12.30
N LEU A 137 14.35 -6.94 -11.43
CA LEU A 137 14.26 -6.49 -10.04
C LEU A 137 14.05 -4.97 -9.94
N SER A 138 14.71 -4.20 -10.81
CA SER A 138 14.53 -2.75 -10.88
C SER A 138 13.10 -2.36 -11.30
N ALA A 139 12.54 -3.06 -12.29
CA ALA A 139 11.15 -2.86 -12.71
C ALA A 139 10.15 -3.23 -11.61
N ASP A 140 10.38 -4.33 -10.91
CA ASP A 140 9.55 -4.76 -9.77
C ASP A 140 9.64 -3.76 -8.60
N GLN A 141 10.81 -3.18 -8.37
CA GLN A 141 11.01 -2.12 -7.37
C GLN A 141 10.17 -0.87 -7.70
N ARG A 142 10.14 -0.42 -8.96
CA ARG A 142 9.32 0.73 -9.37
C ARG A 142 7.84 0.48 -9.12
N ARG A 143 7.34 -0.73 -9.42
CA ARG A 143 5.94 -1.13 -9.13
C ARG A 143 5.65 -1.17 -7.63
N ARG A 144 6.61 -1.62 -6.82
CA ARG A 144 6.46 -1.60 -5.36
C ARG A 144 6.36 -0.18 -4.82
N ASN A 145 7.07 0.78 -5.42
CA ASN A 145 7.00 2.19 -5.04
C ASN A 145 5.60 2.78 -5.24
N GLU A 146 4.75 2.20 -6.12
CA GLU A 146 3.34 2.62 -6.23
C GLU A 146 2.58 2.43 -4.92
N VAL A 147 2.81 1.33 -4.21
CA VAL A 147 2.19 1.07 -2.90
C VAL A 147 2.66 2.09 -1.87
N GLU A 148 3.94 2.41 -1.85
CA GLU A 148 4.49 3.45 -0.97
C GLU A 148 3.88 4.82 -1.27
N GLY A 149 3.69 5.14 -2.56
CA GLY A 149 3.01 6.34 -3.03
C GLY A 149 1.55 6.42 -2.58
N VAL A 150 0.82 5.30 -2.61
CA VAL A 150 -0.55 5.19 -2.08
C VAL A 150 -0.58 5.50 -0.58
N PHE A 151 0.30 4.89 0.23
CA PHE A 151 0.39 5.18 1.66
C PHE A 151 0.80 6.64 1.93
N GLY A 152 1.75 7.17 1.18
CA GLY A 152 2.16 8.56 1.27
C GLY A 152 1.01 9.53 0.98
N SER A 153 0.26 9.29 -0.06
CA SER A 153 -0.94 10.07 -0.42
C SER A 153 -2.05 9.91 0.61
N GLY A 154 -2.29 8.69 1.07
CA GLY A 154 -3.26 8.38 2.12
C GLY A 154 -3.01 9.17 3.39
N LYS A 155 -1.78 9.23 3.84
CA LYS A 155 -1.38 9.97 5.04
C LYS A 155 -1.51 11.49 4.87
N ARG A 156 -1.20 12.03 3.69
CA ARG A 156 -1.19 13.50 3.46
C ARG A 156 -2.55 14.07 3.07
N LYS A 157 -3.30 13.35 2.19
CA LYS A 157 -4.53 13.89 1.58
C LYS A 157 -5.81 13.32 2.18
N TYR A 158 -5.78 12.08 2.69
CA TYR A 158 -6.99 11.34 3.09
C TYR A 158 -7.03 11.04 4.57
N SER A 159 -6.34 11.85 5.37
CA SER A 159 -6.35 11.81 6.85
C SER A 159 -5.94 10.48 7.49
N LEU A 160 -5.31 9.56 6.72
CA LEU A 160 -4.87 8.27 7.26
C LEU A 160 -3.68 8.39 8.22
N ARG A 161 -3.09 9.59 8.36
CA ARG A 161 -2.02 9.85 9.33
C ARG A 161 -2.55 9.92 10.75
N LEU A 162 -3.76 10.47 10.93
CA LEU A 162 -4.36 10.69 12.24
C LEU A 162 -5.86 10.38 12.19
N ILE A 163 -6.23 9.26 12.77
CA ILE A 163 -7.64 8.84 12.88
C ILE A 163 -8.18 9.32 14.23
N MET A 164 -9.12 10.26 14.19
CA MET A 164 -9.72 10.88 15.38
C MET A 164 -10.83 10.05 16.02
N ALA A 165 -11.37 9.05 15.31
CA ALA A 165 -12.46 8.21 15.81
C ALA A 165 -12.04 7.42 17.05
N ARG A 166 -12.85 7.52 18.11
CA ARG A 166 -12.59 6.88 19.43
C ARG A 166 -12.91 5.40 19.42
N LEU A 167 -14.00 5.01 18.75
CA LEU A 167 -14.46 3.63 18.69
C LEU A 167 -13.75 2.86 17.57
N THR A 168 -13.47 1.59 17.80
CA THR A 168 -12.81 0.70 16.84
C THR A 168 -13.52 0.70 15.48
N LYS A 169 -14.83 0.46 15.45
CA LYS A 169 -15.63 0.47 14.22
C LYS A 169 -15.56 1.81 13.49
N GLY A 170 -15.65 2.93 14.23
CA GLY A 170 -15.55 4.26 13.64
C GLY A 170 -14.15 4.51 13.04
N ALA A 171 -13.08 4.05 13.67
CA ALA A 171 -11.73 4.14 13.16
C ALA A 171 -11.54 3.29 11.89
N GLU A 172 -12.06 2.06 11.88
CA GLU A 172 -12.03 1.17 10.71
C GLU A 172 -12.83 1.74 9.54
N THR A 173 -14.02 2.30 9.81
CA THR A 173 -14.83 3.01 8.81
C THR A 173 -14.07 4.20 8.24
N SER A 174 -13.41 5.02 9.08
CA SER A 174 -12.63 6.17 8.63
C SER A 174 -11.46 5.74 7.72
N ILE A 175 -10.77 4.64 8.06
CA ILE A 175 -9.71 4.07 7.22
C ILE A 175 -10.29 3.61 5.88
N SER A 176 -11.38 2.85 5.91
CA SER A 176 -12.02 2.31 4.70
C SER A 176 -12.51 3.42 3.76
N MET A 177 -13.12 4.48 4.33
CA MET A 177 -13.55 5.66 3.59
C MET A 177 -12.37 6.39 2.94
N GLY A 178 -11.22 6.49 3.61
CA GLY A 178 -10.01 7.04 3.02
C GLY A 178 -9.60 6.30 1.74
N PHE A 179 -9.60 4.98 1.75
CA PHE A 179 -9.30 4.16 0.56
C PHE A 179 -10.38 4.28 -0.52
N LEU A 180 -11.65 4.33 -0.14
CA LEU A 180 -12.75 4.52 -1.09
C LEU A 180 -12.62 5.86 -1.82
N VAL A 181 -12.35 6.95 -1.10
CA VAL A 181 -12.17 8.29 -1.70
C VAL A 181 -10.94 8.31 -2.62
N MET A 182 -9.84 7.63 -2.25
CA MET A 182 -8.66 7.48 -3.12
C MET A 182 -9.02 6.80 -4.45
N CYS A 183 -9.82 5.73 -4.42
CA CYS A 183 -10.29 5.04 -5.61
C CYS A 183 -11.24 5.94 -6.44
N ALA A 184 -12.17 6.64 -5.79
CA ALA A 184 -13.08 7.57 -6.46
C ALA A 184 -12.33 8.72 -7.16
N GLU A 185 -11.34 9.34 -6.51
CA GLU A 185 -10.49 10.37 -7.14
C GLU A 185 -9.74 9.81 -8.36
N LYS A 186 -9.26 8.56 -8.29
CA LYS A 186 -8.62 7.92 -9.43
C LYS A 186 -9.58 7.74 -10.61
N ILE A 187 -10.82 7.32 -10.36
CA ILE A 187 -11.87 7.19 -11.38
C ILE A 187 -12.14 8.56 -12.00
N LEU A 188 -12.34 9.59 -11.20
CA LEU A 188 -12.58 10.95 -11.69
C LEU A 188 -11.44 11.46 -12.56
N ARG A 189 -10.18 11.16 -12.20
CA ARG A 189 -9.02 11.48 -13.05
C ARG A 189 -9.08 10.79 -14.41
N LEU A 190 -9.40 9.50 -14.42
CA LEU A 190 -9.51 8.73 -15.66
C LEU A 190 -10.65 9.24 -16.55
N LEU A 191 -11.80 9.54 -15.97
CA LEU A 191 -12.93 10.16 -16.67
C LEU A 191 -12.54 11.52 -17.25
N ARG A 192 -11.88 12.36 -16.47
CA ARG A 192 -11.38 13.65 -16.95
C ARG A 192 -10.45 13.49 -18.16
N LEU A 193 -9.48 12.59 -18.08
CA LEU A 193 -8.57 12.31 -19.21
C LEU A 193 -9.36 11.83 -20.44
N PHE A 194 -10.30 10.93 -20.25
CA PHE A 194 -11.18 10.42 -21.31
C PHE A 194 -11.94 11.55 -22.00
N PHE A 195 -12.59 12.44 -21.25
CA PHE A 195 -13.31 13.59 -21.84
C PHE A 195 -12.35 14.55 -22.54
N VAL A 196 -11.20 14.84 -21.93
CA VAL A 196 -10.19 15.73 -22.56
C VAL A 196 -9.71 15.15 -23.89
N THR A 197 -9.47 13.84 -23.98
CA THR A 197 -9.05 13.19 -25.23
C THR A 197 -10.15 13.21 -26.29
N ILE A 198 -11.40 12.97 -25.92
CA ILE A 198 -12.55 13.06 -26.85
C ILE A 198 -12.73 14.48 -27.37
N PHE A 199 -12.70 15.48 -26.48
CA PHE A 199 -12.84 16.86 -26.89
C PHE A 199 -11.67 17.31 -27.79
N ALA A 200 -10.45 16.89 -27.49
CA ALA A 200 -9.29 17.17 -28.33
C ALA A 200 -9.41 16.52 -29.71
N TRP A 201 -9.90 15.27 -29.77
CA TRP A 201 -10.14 14.57 -31.03
C TRP A 201 -11.25 15.27 -31.87
N PHE A 202 -12.37 15.64 -31.23
CA PHE A 202 -13.49 16.32 -31.89
C PHE A 202 -13.04 17.70 -32.44
N TYR A 203 -12.27 18.45 -31.65
CA TYR A 203 -11.74 19.76 -32.06
C TYR A 203 -10.74 19.63 -33.22
N SER A 204 -9.88 18.62 -33.21
CA SER A 204 -8.94 18.33 -34.28
C SER A 204 -9.64 17.95 -35.60
N TRP A 205 -10.81 17.30 -35.53
CA TRP A 205 -11.60 16.96 -36.68
C TRP A 205 -12.28 18.18 -37.31
N GLN A 206 -12.74 19.12 -36.51
CA GLN A 206 -13.39 20.35 -36.96
C GLN A 206 -12.38 21.40 -37.52
N TRP A 207 -11.16 21.42 -37.03
CA TRP A 207 -10.13 22.41 -37.37
C TRP A 207 -8.78 21.74 -37.62
N PRO A 208 -8.54 21.15 -38.78
CA PRO A 208 -7.34 20.34 -39.05
C PRO A 208 -5.99 21.10 -38.98
N GLY A 209 -6.01 22.44 -38.99
CA GLY A 209 -4.80 23.29 -38.85
C GLY A 209 -4.38 23.64 -37.42
N SER A 210 -5.21 23.34 -36.38
CA SER A 210 -4.96 23.80 -34.99
C SER A 210 -4.56 22.69 -34.01
N SER A 211 -4.36 21.46 -34.48
CA SER A 211 -4.11 20.27 -33.65
C SER A 211 -2.89 20.36 -32.73
N TRP A 212 -1.84 21.05 -33.14
CA TRP A 212 -0.61 21.21 -32.35
C TRP A 212 -0.75 22.10 -31.11
N VAL A 213 -1.61 23.12 -31.16
CA VAL A 213 -1.82 24.07 -30.06
C VAL A 213 -2.62 23.41 -28.93
N VAL A 214 -3.61 22.58 -29.27
CA VAL A 214 -4.48 21.89 -28.29
C VAL A 214 -3.67 20.81 -27.57
N LEU A 215 -2.89 20.00 -28.26
CA LEU A 215 -2.02 18.97 -27.66
C LEU A 215 -0.95 19.58 -26.75
N ARG A 216 -0.36 20.70 -27.15
CA ARG A 216 0.63 21.42 -26.32
C ARG A 216 0.04 21.95 -25.02
N ASN A 217 -1.19 22.48 -25.05
CA ASN A 217 -1.88 22.99 -23.87
C ASN A 217 -2.34 21.85 -22.93
N ILE A 218 -2.70 20.67 -23.44
CA ILE A 218 -3.02 19.49 -22.64
C ILE A 218 -1.77 18.97 -21.92
N CYS A 219 -0.62 18.89 -22.60
CA CYS A 219 0.66 18.51 -21.99
C CYS A 219 1.10 19.50 -20.90
N LEU A 220 0.91 20.81 -21.10
CA LEU A 220 1.24 21.83 -20.10
C LEU A 220 0.34 21.76 -18.86
N LEU A 221 -0.90 21.32 -18.98
CA LEU A 221 -1.80 21.12 -17.82
C LEU A 221 -1.41 19.90 -16.97
N GLU A 222 -0.72 18.91 -17.54
CA GLU A 222 -0.17 17.79 -16.77
C GLU A 222 1.12 18.16 -16.03
N THR A 223 1.94 19.06 -16.58
CA THR A 223 3.21 19.47 -15.95
C THR A 223 3.05 20.47 -14.81
N VAL A 224 1.95 21.21 -14.76
CA VAL A 224 1.70 22.25 -13.73
C VAL A 224 1.20 21.68 -12.39
N LYS A 225 0.93 20.37 -12.24
CA LYS A 225 0.47 19.75 -10.99
C LYS A 225 1.39 18.71 -10.38
N SER A 226 2.69 18.82 -10.56
CA SER A 226 3.63 18.28 -9.61
C SER A 226 4.07 19.43 -8.69
N PRO A 227 3.50 19.59 -7.48
CA PRO A 227 4.15 20.43 -6.50
C PRO A 227 5.44 19.70 -6.12
N VAL A 228 6.51 20.30 -6.56
CA VAL A 228 7.87 20.09 -6.08
C VAL A 228 7.87 20.11 -4.55
N THR A 229 8.40 19.07 -4.01
CA THR A 229 9.26 18.94 -2.83
C THR A 229 9.69 20.23 -2.12
N ALA A 230 9.49 20.26 -0.85
CA ALA A 230 10.50 20.58 0.14
C ALA A 230 10.29 19.68 1.36
#